data_8a953413936743f9c66860681207c8a2
#
_entry.id   8a953413936743f9c66860681207c8a2
#
_cell.length_a   1.000
_cell.length_b   1.000
_cell.length_c   1.000
_cell.angle_alpha   90.00
_cell.angle_beta   90.00
_cell.angle_gamma   90.00
#
_symmetry.space_group_name_H-M   'P 1'
#
loop_
_entity.id
_entity.type
_entity.pdbx_description
1 polymer ?
#
loop_
_entity_poly.entity_id
_entity_poly.type
_entity_poly.pdbx_seq_one_letter_code
_entity_poly.pdbx_strand_id
1 'polypeptide(L)'
;MTIREALKLAEELLLDAGVPDARLDAEYLLAGVLDAPRLLVVASGETPLTEARAEQFFTLVARRQSREPLQYILGTQPFMGCSFCVDERVLIPRQDTETLCEQALLNAPEQGAVLDLCTGSGALAVVIKKAMPALLVCASDISEAALSLAQKNAKENGAVIDFRQGDLFEPFQNERFDMIVSNPPYIPTGELSTLQEEVRREPALALDGGEDGLSFYRRIAREAPAHLKENGVLLMEIGCDQAQAVLDLLTDAGFSGLQVVRDTAGRDRVVIARNH
;
A
#
# COMPACT_ATOMS: atom_id res chain seq x y z
N MET A 1 -24.75 -28.62 -2.26
CA MET A 1 -24.80 -27.19 -2.62
C MET A 1 -23.89 -26.98 -3.82
N THR A 2 -24.34 -26.27 -4.83
CA THR A 2 -23.52 -25.89 -6.00
C THR A 2 -22.73 -24.60 -5.71
N ILE A 3 -21.71 -24.31 -6.55
CA ILE A 3 -20.96 -23.03 -6.48
C ILE A 3 -21.90 -21.83 -6.57
N ARG A 4 -22.88 -21.85 -7.47
CA ARG A 4 -23.86 -20.77 -7.64
C ARG A 4 -24.70 -20.55 -6.37
N GLU A 5 -25.19 -21.62 -5.76
CA GLU A 5 -25.96 -21.55 -4.52
C GLU A 5 -25.12 -21.00 -3.37
N ALA A 6 -23.86 -21.44 -3.25
CA ALA A 6 -22.94 -20.97 -2.23
C ALA A 6 -22.62 -19.48 -2.38
N LEU A 7 -22.30 -19.03 -3.60
CA LEU A 7 -22.04 -17.63 -3.89
C LEU A 7 -23.23 -16.72 -3.62
N LYS A 8 -24.46 -17.18 -3.97
CA LYS A 8 -25.68 -16.43 -3.71
C LYS A 8 -25.93 -16.25 -2.21
N LEU A 9 -25.80 -17.32 -1.45
CA LEU A 9 -25.96 -17.27 0.01
C LEU A 9 -24.91 -16.37 0.67
N ALA A 10 -23.65 -16.48 0.24
CA ALA A 10 -22.59 -15.64 0.75
C ALA A 10 -22.80 -14.15 0.43
N GLU A 11 -23.24 -13.84 -0.79
CA GLU A 11 -23.60 -12.47 -1.19
C GLU A 11 -24.70 -11.90 -0.29
N GLU A 12 -25.78 -12.65 -0.02
CA GLU A 12 -26.86 -12.23 0.88
C GLU A 12 -26.31 -11.94 2.31
N LEU A 13 -25.50 -12.85 2.84
CA LEU A 13 -24.90 -12.70 4.16
C LEU A 13 -23.97 -11.48 4.27
N LEU A 14 -23.18 -11.22 3.24
CA LEU A 14 -22.26 -10.08 3.21
C LEU A 14 -22.99 -8.74 3.00
N LEU A 15 -24.06 -8.72 2.19
CA LEU A 15 -24.93 -7.55 2.02
C LEU A 15 -25.60 -7.18 3.35
N ASP A 16 -26.14 -8.17 4.08
CA ASP A 16 -26.75 -7.94 5.39
C ASP A 16 -25.75 -7.39 6.42
N ALA A 17 -24.48 -7.72 6.28
CA ALA A 17 -23.37 -7.18 7.08
C ALA A 17 -22.86 -5.81 6.60
N GLY A 18 -23.45 -5.23 5.55
CA GLY A 18 -23.08 -3.92 5.00
C GLY A 18 -21.76 -3.93 4.20
N VAL A 19 -21.34 -5.07 3.68
CA VAL A 19 -20.14 -5.16 2.82
C VAL A 19 -20.48 -4.58 1.44
N PRO A 20 -19.76 -3.52 0.96
CA PRO A 20 -20.11 -2.82 -0.28
C PRO A 20 -20.09 -3.72 -1.53
N ASP A 21 -19.03 -4.52 -1.68
CA ASP A 21 -18.76 -5.36 -2.85
C ASP A 21 -19.06 -6.85 -2.56
N ALA A 22 -20.16 -7.12 -1.86
CA ALA A 22 -20.51 -8.43 -1.31
C ALA A 22 -20.37 -9.59 -2.31
N ARG A 23 -20.88 -9.41 -3.54
CA ARG A 23 -20.78 -10.42 -4.61
C ARG A 23 -19.34 -10.68 -5.01
N LEU A 24 -18.58 -9.63 -5.24
CA LEU A 24 -17.18 -9.72 -5.66
C LEU A 24 -16.31 -10.36 -4.57
N ASP A 25 -16.54 -9.99 -3.33
CA ASP A 25 -15.84 -10.54 -2.17
C ASP A 25 -16.13 -12.03 -2.00
N ALA A 26 -17.40 -12.45 -2.12
CA ALA A 26 -17.78 -13.87 -2.11
C ALA A 26 -17.07 -14.67 -3.20
N GLU A 27 -16.98 -14.12 -4.42
CA GLU A 27 -16.28 -14.76 -5.53
C GLU A 27 -14.79 -14.93 -5.28
N TYR A 28 -14.11 -13.92 -4.72
CA TYR A 28 -12.69 -14.00 -4.36
C TYR A 28 -12.45 -14.99 -3.21
N LEU A 29 -13.30 -14.99 -2.19
CA LEU A 29 -13.18 -15.95 -1.09
C LEU A 29 -13.32 -17.38 -1.56
N LEU A 30 -14.29 -17.66 -2.42
CA LEU A 30 -14.47 -19.01 -2.97
C LEU A 30 -13.34 -19.40 -3.92
N ALA A 31 -12.84 -18.45 -4.71
CA ALA A 31 -11.66 -18.63 -5.55
C ALA A 31 -10.43 -19.05 -4.73
N GLY A 32 -10.20 -18.39 -3.60
CA GLY A 32 -9.14 -18.74 -2.64
C GLY A 32 -9.31 -20.15 -2.06
N VAL A 33 -10.53 -20.54 -1.68
CA VAL A 33 -10.81 -21.88 -1.17
C VAL A 33 -10.60 -22.97 -2.23
N LEU A 34 -10.92 -22.67 -3.49
CA LEU A 34 -10.79 -23.63 -4.58
C LEU A 34 -9.42 -23.63 -5.24
N ASP A 35 -8.54 -22.70 -4.86
CA ASP A 35 -7.24 -22.46 -5.50
C ASP A 35 -7.40 -22.33 -7.04
N ALA A 36 -8.35 -21.50 -7.46
CA ALA A 36 -8.71 -21.34 -8.86
C ALA A 36 -8.97 -19.87 -9.22
N PRO A 37 -8.73 -19.47 -10.48
CA PRO A 37 -9.06 -18.14 -10.93
C PRO A 37 -10.55 -17.81 -10.74
N ARG A 38 -10.87 -16.62 -10.23
CA ARG A 38 -12.24 -16.16 -9.97
C ARG A 38 -13.20 -16.40 -11.16
N LEU A 39 -12.75 -16.07 -12.36
CA LEU A 39 -13.58 -16.24 -13.57
C LEU A 39 -13.96 -17.71 -13.82
N LEU A 40 -13.05 -18.65 -13.54
CA LEU A 40 -13.35 -20.08 -13.65
C LEU A 40 -14.35 -20.53 -12.60
N VAL A 41 -14.22 -20.03 -11.36
CA VAL A 41 -15.18 -20.32 -10.28
C VAL A 41 -16.58 -19.87 -10.67
N VAL A 42 -16.72 -18.64 -11.18
CA VAL A 42 -18.01 -18.07 -11.60
C VAL A 42 -18.59 -18.86 -12.79
N ALA A 43 -17.76 -19.24 -13.78
CA ALA A 43 -18.19 -20.03 -14.94
C ALA A 43 -18.65 -21.46 -14.57
N SER A 44 -18.13 -21.99 -13.44
CA SER A 44 -18.41 -23.35 -12.96
C SER A 44 -19.59 -23.42 -11.99
N GLY A 45 -20.55 -22.53 -12.11
CA GLY A 45 -21.64 -22.35 -11.14
C GLY A 45 -22.47 -23.60 -10.81
N GLU A 46 -22.62 -24.54 -11.73
CA GLU A 46 -23.39 -25.80 -11.54
C GLU A 46 -22.55 -26.91 -10.88
N THR A 47 -21.23 -26.68 -10.68
CA THR A 47 -20.37 -27.68 -10.06
C THR A 47 -20.71 -27.81 -8.58
N PRO A 48 -20.92 -29.05 -8.06
CA PRO A 48 -21.14 -29.27 -6.63
C PRO A 48 -19.89 -28.94 -5.82
N LEU A 49 -20.07 -28.24 -4.70
CA LEU A 49 -19.04 -28.08 -3.66
C LEU A 49 -19.08 -29.28 -2.72
N THR A 50 -17.90 -29.80 -2.38
CA THR A 50 -17.78 -30.78 -1.27
C THR A 50 -18.12 -30.08 0.07
N GLU A 51 -18.60 -30.85 1.03
CA GLU A 51 -18.95 -30.34 2.37
C GLU A 51 -17.76 -29.60 3.01
N ALA A 52 -16.55 -30.17 2.93
CA ALA A 52 -15.34 -29.55 3.46
C ALA A 52 -15.00 -28.20 2.81
N ARG A 53 -15.18 -28.07 1.47
CA ARG A 53 -14.94 -26.80 0.77
C ARG A 53 -16.02 -25.76 1.10
N ALA A 54 -17.27 -26.21 1.26
CA ALA A 54 -18.34 -25.32 1.69
C ALA A 54 -18.10 -24.78 3.12
N GLU A 55 -17.69 -25.65 4.06
CA GLU A 55 -17.34 -25.26 5.43
C GLU A 55 -16.18 -24.25 5.47
N GLN A 56 -15.09 -24.52 4.73
CA GLN A 56 -13.96 -23.57 4.60
C GLN A 56 -14.45 -22.22 4.04
N PHE A 57 -15.24 -22.24 2.98
CA PHE A 57 -15.76 -21.02 2.37
C PHE A 57 -16.59 -20.19 3.35
N PHE A 58 -17.58 -20.79 4.02
CA PHE A 58 -18.41 -20.05 4.96
C PHE A 58 -17.67 -19.60 6.23
N THR A 59 -16.57 -20.27 6.59
CA THR A 59 -15.65 -19.76 7.61
C THR A 59 -15.02 -18.43 7.18
N LEU A 60 -14.56 -18.32 5.93
CA LEU A 60 -14.03 -17.06 5.41
C LEU A 60 -15.11 -15.99 5.24
N VAL A 61 -16.33 -16.39 4.80
CA VAL A 61 -17.47 -15.50 4.72
C VAL A 61 -17.81 -14.91 6.09
N ALA A 62 -17.79 -15.72 7.17
CA ALA A 62 -18.02 -15.23 8.53
C ALA A 62 -16.99 -14.21 9.00
N ARG A 63 -15.70 -14.39 8.64
CA ARG A 63 -14.65 -13.38 8.87
C ARG A 63 -14.96 -12.09 8.12
N ARG A 64 -15.37 -12.18 6.86
CA ARG A 64 -15.71 -11.00 6.04
C ARG A 64 -16.96 -10.29 6.56
N GLN A 65 -17.97 -11.02 7.06
CA GLN A 65 -19.13 -10.44 7.74
C GLN A 65 -18.73 -9.61 8.97
N SER A 66 -17.66 -9.98 9.67
CA SER A 66 -17.13 -9.17 10.77
C SER A 66 -16.39 -7.93 10.30
N ARG A 67 -16.45 -7.59 9.01
CA ARG A 67 -15.79 -6.45 8.36
C ARG A 67 -14.24 -6.55 8.36
N GLU A 68 -13.70 -7.78 8.50
CA GLU A 68 -12.27 -8.00 8.24
C GLU A 68 -11.95 -7.73 6.76
N PRO A 69 -10.88 -6.98 6.44
CA PRO A 69 -10.51 -6.71 5.05
C PRO A 69 -10.36 -8.00 4.24
N LEU A 70 -10.92 -8.02 3.02
CA LEU A 70 -10.84 -9.18 2.13
C LEU A 70 -9.40 -9.66 1.94
N GLN A 71 -8.46 -8.71 1.76
CA GLN A 71 -7.06 -9.00 1.52
C GLN A 71 -6.38 -9.67 2.72
N TYR A 72 -6.76 -9.30 3.95
CA TYR A 72 -6.26 -9.97 5.15
C TYR A 72 -6.81 -11.40 5.27
N ILE A 73 -8.06 -11.62 4.87
CA ILE A 73 -8.66 -12.96 4.84
C ILE A 73 -7.95 -13.84 3.80
N LEU A 74 -7.63 -13.29 2.63
CA LEU A 74 -6.91 -13.99 1.57
C LEU A 74 -5.40 -14.08 1.84
N GLY A 75 -4.87 -13.21 2.69
CA GLY A 75 -3.45 -13.14 3.03
C GLY A 75 -2.58 -12.51 1.96
N THR A 76 -3.16 -12.00 0.86
CA THR A 76 -2.40 -11.46 -0.28
C THR A 76 -3.11 -10.27 -0.93
N GLN A 77 -2.30 -9.36 -1.51
CA GLN A 77 -2.72 -8.24 -2.34
C GLN A 77 -1.84 -8.16 -3.60
N PRO A 78 -2.42 -8.20 -4.81
CA PRO A 78 -1.69 -7.86 -6.03
C PRO A 78 -1.42 -6.35 -6.10
N PHE A 79 -0.22 -5.97 -6.53
CA PHE A 79 0.19 -4.58 -6.73
C PHE A 79 1.26 -4.52 -7.83
N MET A 80 1.07 -3.69 -8.87
CA MET A 80 2.03 -3.51 -9.98
C MET A 80 2.58 -4.83 -10.55
N GLY A 81 1.71 -5.84 -10.73
CA GLY A 81 2.10 -7.14 -11.28
C GLY A 81 2.88 -8.05 -10.33
N CYS A 82 3.06 -7.67 -9.08
CA CYS A 82 3.61 -8.47 -8.00
C CYS A 82 2.51 -8.92 -7.04
N SER A 83 2.76 -9.98 -6.26
CA SER A 83 1.89 -10.40 -5.17
C SER A 83 2.56 -10.13 -3.84
N PHE A 84 1.84 -9.52 -2.91
CA PHE A 84 2.34 -9.17 -1.58
C PHE A 84 1.54 -9.89 -0.50
N CYS A 85 2.20 -10.53 0.44
CA CYS A 85 1.57 -10.97 1.68
C CYS A 85 1.12 -9.73 2.47
N VAL A 86 -0.10 -9.77 3.00
CA VAL A 86 -0.67 -8.71 3.83
C VAL A 86 -1.43 -9.29 5.01
N ASP A 87 -1.33 -8.64 6.15
CA ASP A 87 -2.09 -8.90 7.37
C ASP A 87 -2.15 -7.60 8.22
N GLU A 88 -2.68 -7.67 9.42
CA GLU A 88 -2.87 -6.53 10.32
C GLU A 88 -1.61 -5.73 10.68
N ARG A 89 -0.43 -6.16 10.25
CA ARG A 89 0.84 -5.46 10.49
C ARG A 89 1.08 -4.29 9.53
N VAL A 90 0.41 -4.26 8.37
CA VAL A 90 0.71 -3.31 7.29
C VAL A 90 -0.54 -2.75 6.65
N LEU A 91 -0.42 -1.54 6.10
CA LEU A 91 -1.41 -1.00 5.16
C LEU A 91 -1.49 -1.91 3.93
N ILE A 92 -2.71 -2.25 3.50
CA ILE A 92 -2.92 -2.97 2.25
C ILE A 92 -2.53 -2.05 1.08
N PRO A 93 -1.61 -2.47 0.18
CA PRO A 93 -1.23 -1.65 -0.99
C PRO A 93 -2.46 -1.22 -1.79
N ARG A 94 -2.58 0.08 -2.04
CA ARG A 94 -3.73 0.70 -2.73
C ARG A 94 -3.44 0.91 -4.20
N GLN A 95 -4.48 0.88 -5.02
CA GLN A 95 -4.38 1.20 -6.43
C GLN A 95 -3.90 2.64 -6.66
N ASP A 96 -4.30 3.58 -5.81
CA ASP A 96 -3.86 4.97 -5.89
C ASP A 96 -2.33 5.10 -5.75
N THR A 97 -1.70 4.24 -4.92
CA THR A 97 -0.25 4.17 -4.73
C THR A 97 0.50 3.69 -6.00
N GLU A 98 -0.20 3.03 -6.94
CA GLU A 98 0.41 2.68 -8.25
C GLU A 98 0.85 3.94 -8.99
N THR A 99 0.14 5.07 -8.84
CA THR A 99 0.54 6.36 -9.41
C THR A 99 1.90 6.82 -8.85
N LEU A 100 2.13 6.70 -7.54
CA LEU A 100 3.43 7.00 -6.94
C LEU A 100 4.52 6.07 -7.49
N CYS A 101 4.23 4.78 -7.62
CA CYS A 101 5.16 3.81 -8.15
C CYS A 101 5.54 4.11 -9.61
N GLU A 102 4.58 4.43 -10.46
CA GLU A 102 4.81 4.83 -11.86
C GLU A 102 5.69 6.09 -11.94
N GLN A 103 5.40 7.10 -11.13
CA GLN A 103 6.20 8.32 -11.08
C GLN A 103 7.61 8.06 -10.55
N ALA A 104 7.77 7.16 -9.59
CA ALA A 104 9.09 6.74 -9.11
C ALA A 104 9.89 6.07 -10.23
N LEU A 105 9.29 5.17 -11.00
CA LEU A 105 9.96 4.52 -12.14
C LEU A 105 10.34 5.51 -13.26
N LEU A 106 9.50 6.52 -13.53
CA LEU A 106 9.78 7.56 -14.53
C LEU A 106 10.91 8.52 -14.12
N ASN A 107 11.08 8.75 -12.82
CA ASN A 107 12.10 9.67 -12.28
C ASN A 107 13.34 8.95 -11.74
N ALA A 108 13.33 7.61 -11.69
CA ALA A 108 14.45 6.83 -11.18
C ALA A 108 15.70 7.00 -12.06
N PRO A 109 16.89 7.15 -11.47
CA PRO A 109 18.13 7.13 -12.23
C PRO A 109 18.40 5.71 -12.76
N GLU A 110 19.18 5.58 -13.83
CA GLU A 110 19.59 4.26 -14.34
C GLU A 110 20.41 3.47 -13.31
N GLN A 111 21.21 4.16 -12.51
CA GLN A 111 22.01 3.62 -11.42
C GLN A 111 22.01 4.62 -10.26
N GLY A 112 22.09 4.13 -9.04
CA GLY A 112 22.12 4.99 -7.85
C GLY A 112 21.43 4.35 -6.67
N ALA A 113 21.10 5.16 -5.67
CA ALA A 113 20.46 4.74 -4.43
C ALA A 113 19.07 5.37 -4.30
N VAL A 114 18.11 4.54 -3.95
CA VAL A 114 16.70 4.92 -3.70
C VAL A 114 16.32 4.55 -2.29
N LEU A 115 15.60 5.43 -1.61
CA LEU A 115 15.06 5.21 -0.28
C LEU A 115 13.53 5.23 -0.32
N ASP A 116 12.91 4.18 0.22
CA ASP A 116 11.47 4.09 0.49
C ASP A 116 11.21 4.30 2.00
N LEU A 117 10.61 5.43 2.35
CA LEU A 117 10.24 5.76 3.73
C LEU A 117 8.80 5.34 4.02
N CYS A 118 8.55 4.84 5.23
CA CYS A 118 7.26 4.29 5.64
C CYS A 118 6.85 3.12 4.73
N THR A 119 7.76 2.18 4.51
CA THR A 119 7.66 1.15 3.47
C THR A 119 6.50 0.16 3.66
N GLY A 120 5.99 0.01 4.89
CA GLY A 120 4.87 -0.87 5.20
C GLY A 120 5.10 -2.32 4.74
N SER A 121 4.33 -2.75 3.75
CA SER A 121 4.46 -4.08 3.13
C SER A 121 5.69 -4.26 2.24
N GLY A 122 6.46 -3.20 1.98
CA GLY A 122 7.58 -3.18 1.05
C GLY A 122 7.18 -3.02 -0.42
N ALA A 123 5.92 -2.69 -0.71
CA ALA A 123 5.38 -2.74 -2.06
C ALA A 123 6.13 -1.83 -3.04
N LEU A 124 6.37 -0.56 -2.68
CA LEU A 124 7.10 0.40 -3.51
C LEU A 124 8.55 -0.06 -3.73
N ALA A 125 9.27 -0.35 -2.65
CA ALA A 125 10.67 -0.78 -2.70
C ALA A 125 10.87 -2.03 -3.57
N VAL A 126 9.98 -3.03 -3.44
CA VAL A 126 10.04 -4.28 -4.21
C VAL A 126 9.81 -4.02 -5.70
N VAL A 127 8.77 -3.27 -6.06
CA VAL A 127 8.46 -2.98 -7.47
C VAL A 127 9.58 -2.17 -8.10
N ILE A 128 10.09 -1.12 -7.44
CA ILE A 128 11.23 -0.33 -7.91
C ILE A 128 12.44 -1.22 -8.14
N LYS A 129 12.81 -2.06 -7.17
CA LYS A 129 13.96 -2.97 -7.29
C LYS A 129 13.82 -3.97 -8.43
N LYS A 130 12.63 -4.52 -8.64
CA LYS A 130 12.37 -5.46 -9.74
C LYS A 130 12.43 -4.80 -11.12
N ALA A 131 11.87 -3.60 -11.25
CA ALA A 131 11.86 -2.85 -12.50
C ALA A 131 13.26 -2.30 -12.84
N MET A 132 14.04 -1.90 -11.82
CA MET A 132 15.34 -1.24 -11.93
C MET A 132 16.41 -2.01 -11.13
N PRO A 133 16.85 -3.19 -11.59
CA PRO A 133 17.73 -4.07 -10.81
C PRO A 133 19.11 -3.47 -10.47
N ALA A 134 19.58 -2.47 -11.23
CA ALA A 134 20.84 -1.78 -10.99
C ALA A 134 20.81 -0.82 -9.80
N LEU A 135 19.63 -0.43 -9.32
CA LEU A 135 19.49 0.47 -8.18
C LEU A 135 19.85 -0.23 -6.86
N LEU A 136 20.46 0.52 -5.96
CA LEU A 136 20.54 0.18 -4.55
C LEU A 136 19.26 0.69 -3.89
N VAL A 137 18.41 -0.22 -3.42
CA VAL A 137 17.15 0.15 -2.77
C VAL A 137 17.26 -0.09 -1.27
N CYS A 138 17.07 0.97 -0.50
CA CYS A 138 16.91 0.95 0.94
C CYS A 138 15.45 1.23 1.28
N ALA A 139 14.97 0.69 2.39
CA ALA A 139 13.63 0.94 2.87
C ALA A 139 13.58 1.01 4.41
N SER A 140 12.76 1.89 4.95
CA SER A 140 12.58 1.98 6.41
C SER A 140 11.13 2.01 6.82
N ASP A 141 10.90 1.50 8.02
CA ASP A 141 9.65 1.61 8.74
C ASP A 141 9.95 1.65 10.24
N ILE A 142 9.11 2.33 10.99
CA ILE A 142 9.20 2.35 12.46
C ILE A 142 8.75 1.01 13.06
N SER A 143 7.85 0.29 12.38
CA SER A 143 7.29 -0.99 12.79
C SER A 143 8.19 -2.16 12.40
N GLU A 144 8.82 -2.80 13.38
CA GLU A 144 9.56 -4.04 13.17
C GLU A 144 8.67 -5.15 12.56
N ALA A 145 7.39 -5.20 12.97
CA ALA A 145 6.43 -6.17 12.46
C ALA A 145 6.14 -5.96 10.96
N ALA A 146 6.02 -4.69 10.52
CA ALA A 146 5.87 -4.36 9.10
C ALA A 146 7.12 -4.75 8.31
N LEU A 147 8.32 -4.42 8.82
CA LEU A 147 9.59 -4.78 8.17
C LEU A 147 9.77 -6.29 8.03
N SER A 148 9.35 -7.07 9.02
CA SER A 148 9.38 -8.54 8.93
C SER A 148 8.53 -9.04 7.76
N LEU A 149 7.36 -8.43 7.51
CA LEU A 149 6.52 -8.76 6.37
C LEU A 149 7.10 -8.25 5.05
N ALA A 150 7.65 -7.02 5.04
CA ALA A 150 8.32 -6.46 3.87
C ALA A 150 9.51 -7.31 3.41
N GLN A 151 10.32 -7.80 4.34
CA GLN A 151 11.44 -8.72 4.05
C GLN A 151 10.94 -10.04 3.43
N LYS A 152 9.84 -10.59 3.95
CA LYS A 152 9.19 -11.77 3.37
C LYS A 152 8.73 -11.48 1.94
N ASN A 153 8.04 -10.37 1.73
CA ASN A 153 7.55 -9.95 0.42
C ASN A 153 8.68 -9.73 -0.58
N ALA A 154 9.77 -9.09 -0.16
CA ALA A 154 10.95 -8.90 -1.00
C ALA A 154 11.56 -10.24 -1.42
N LYS A 155 11.71 -11.17 -0.49
CA LYS A 155 12.24 -12.52 -0.76
C LYS A 155 11.35 -13.30 -1.74
N GLU A 156 10.03 -13.30 -1.54
CA GLU A 156 9.06 -14.00 -2.40
C GLU A 156 9.02 -13.41 -3.80
N ASN A 157 9.26 -12.11 -3.95
CA ASN A 157 9.34 -11.41 -5.22
C ASN A 157 10.75 -11.37 -5.84
N GLY A 158 11.77 -11.96 -5.18
CA GLY A 158 13.15 -12.00 -5.69
C GLY A 158 13.86 -10.64 -5.68
N ALA A 159 13.46 -9.70 -4.81
CA ALA A 159 14.05 -8.38 -4.67
C ALA A 159 15.04 -8.35 -3.49
N VAL A 160 16.24 -7.77 -3.72
CA VAL A 160 17.24 -7.55 -2.68
C VAL A 160 17.18 -6.10 -2.24
N ILE A 161 16.74 -5.85 -1.01
CA ILE A 161 16.49 -4.52 -0.44
C ILE A 161 17.14 -4.46 0.94
N ASP A 162 17.74 -3.32 1.28
CA ASP A 162 18.29 -3.03 2.60
C ASP A 162 17.18 -2.45 3.50
N PHE A 163 16.59 -3.28 4.34
CA PHE A 163 15.53 -2.88 5.27
C PHE A 163 16.12 -2.48 6.62
N ARG A 164 15.75 -1.29 7.11
CA ARG A 164 16.20 -0.76 8.40
C ARG A 164 15.03 -0.26 9.23
N GLN A 165 15.01 -0.62 10.51
CA GLN A 165 14.04 -0.09 11.45
C GLN A 165 14.46 1.28 11.96
N GLY A 166 13.52 2.22 11.97
CA GLY A 166 13.69 3.54 12.55
C GLY A 166 12.62 4.53 12.11
N ASP A 167 12.61 5.68 12.74
CA ASP A 167 11.68 6.76 12.47
C ASP A 167 12.22 7.63 11.32
N LEU A 168 11.60 7.52 10.14
CA LEU A 168 11.98 8.21 8.91
C LEU A 168 13.48 8.03 8.58
N PHE A 169 14.28 9.10 8.70
CA PHE A 169 15.67 9.13 8.29
C PHE A 169 16.67 8.65 9.37
N GLU A 170 16.21 8.35 10.58
CA GLU A 170 17.11 7.93 11.69
C GLU A 170 18.10 6.82 11.30
N PRO A 171 17.72 5.78 10.54
CA PRO A 171 18.62 4.69 10.18
C PRO A 171 19.66 5.06 9.11
N PHE A 172 19.56 6.25 8.49
CA PHE A 172 20.34 6.65 7.31
C PHE A 172 21.21 7.88 7.55
N GLN A 173 21.70 8.05 8.77
CA GLN A 173 22.59 9.18 9.11
C GLN A 173 23.80 9.23 8.17
N ASN A 174 24.03 10.39 7.55
CA ASN A 174 25.11 10.65 6.59
C ASN A 174 24.99 9.91 5.24
N GLU A 175 23.87 9.26 4.94
CA GLU A 175 23.61 8.69 3.64
C GLU A 175 22.80 9.64 2.75
N ARG A 176 23.09 9.62 1.45
CA ARG A 176 22.37 10.43 0.46
C ARG A 176 21.91 9.58 -0.70
N PHE A 177 20.69 9.84 -1.12
CA PHE A 177 19.98 9.09 -2.15
C PHE A 177 19.76 9.94 -3.40
N ASP A 178 19.69 9.28 -4.54
CA ASP A 178 19.32 9.91 -5.81
C ASP A 178 17.82 10.17 -5.88
N MET A 179 17.04 9.31 -5.18
CA MET A 179 15.60 9.43 -5.09
C MET A 179 15.11 8.97 -3.70
N ILE A 180 14.15 9.70 -3.16
CA ILE A 180 13.39 9.32 -1.97
C ILE A 180 11.92 9.20 -2.37
N VAL A 181 11.27 8.10 -2.01
CA VAL A 181 9.83 7.89 -2.18
C VAL A 181 9.19 7.64 -0.82
N SER A 182 7.94 8.05 -0.66
CA SER A 182 7.19 7.76 0.56
C SER A 182 5.69 7.78 0.32
N ASN A 183 4.98 6.83 0.91
CA ASN A 183 3.56 6.93 1.18
C ASN A 183 3.40 7.03 2.71
N PRO A 184 3.57 8.23 3.29
CA PRO A 184 3.50 8.41 4.73
C PRO A 184 2.05 8.45 5.22
N PRO A 185 1.77 8.21 6.51
CA PRO A 185 0.45 8.43 7.08
C PRO A 185 0.01 9.89 6.90
N TYR A 186 -1.21 10.10 6.39
CA TYR A 186 -1.68 11.44 6.02
C TYR A 186 -3.12 11.75 6.42
N ILE A 187 -3.80 10.83 7.11
CA ILE A 187 -5.19 11.04 7.54
C ILE A 187 -5.19 11.84 8.84
N PRO A 188 -5.96 12.95 8.93
CA PRO A 188 -6.11 13.68 10.18
C PRO A 188 -6.61 12.79 11.31
N THR A 189 -6.01 12.87 12.51
CA THR A 189 -6.37 12.02 13.67
C THR A 189 -7.88 12.02 13.93
N GLY A 190 -8.53 13.19 13.79
CA GLY A 190 -9.98 13.34 14.02
C GLY A 190 -10.86 12.57 13.03
N GLU A 191 -10.33 12.22 11.86
CA GLU A 191 -11.07 11.53 10.80
C GLU A 191 -10.96 10.01 10.88
N LEU A 192 -10.01 9.46 11.64
CA LEU A 192 -9.78 8.01 11.73
C LEU A 192 -11.02 7.23 12.14
N SER A 193 -11.86 7.78 13.02
CA SER A 193 -13.08 7.14 13.47
C SER A 193 -14.19 7.10 12.41
N THR A 194 -14.10 7.94 11.37
CA THR A 194 -15.10 8.06 10.29
C THR A 194 -14.77 7.18 9.08
N LEU A 195 -13.58 6.59 9.07
CA LEU A 195 -13.15 5.71 7.98
C LEU A 195 -14.03 4.46 7.88
N GLN A 196 -14.04 3.85 6.71
CA GLN A 196 -14.68 2.55 6.50
C GLN A 196 -14.19 1.53 7.54
N GLU A 197 -15.06 0.63 7.90
CA GLU A 197 -14.79 -0.33 8.99
C GLU A 197 -13.57 -1.20 8.71
N GLU A 198 -13.38 -1.58 7.45
CA GLU A 198 -12.21 -2.31 6.98
C GLU A 198 -10.92 -1.53 7.18
N VAL A 199 -10.92 -0.24 6.79
CA VAL A 199 -9.74 0.62 6.94
C VAL A 199 -9.38 0.83 8.41
N ARG A 200 -10.37 0.92 9.29
CA ARG A 200 -10.13 1.02 10.74
C ARG A 200 -9.51 -0.23 11.37
N ARG A 201 -9.49 -1.36 10.65
CA ARG A 201 -8.79 -2.58 11.07
C ARG A 201 -7.32 -2.63 10.63
N GLU A 202 -6.93 -1.71 9.77
CA GLU A 202 -5.53 -1.55 9.39
C GLU A 202 -4.78 -0.81 10.50
N PRO A 203 -3.43 -0.92 10.55
CA PRO A 203 -2.66 -0.28 11.63
C PRO A 203 -2.89 1.23 11.70
N ALA A 204 -3.34 1.74 12.82
CA ALA A 204 -3.51 3.19 13.00
C ALA A 204 -2.21 3.97 12.72
N LEU A 205 -1.06 3.37 13.05
CA LEU A 205 0.26 3.91 12.75
C LEU A 205 0.49 4.19 11.25
N ALA A 206 -0.13 3.41 10.37
CA ALA A 206 -0.01 3.57 8.93
C ALA A 206 -1.03 4.57 8.34
N LEU A 207 -1.96 5.07 9.15
CA LEU A 207 -3.05 5.96 8.74
C LEU A 207 -2.93 7.37 9.32
N ASP A 208 -2.55 7.48 10.61
CA ASP A 208 -2.59 8.71 11.39
C ASP A 208 -1.48 9.68 11.00
N GLY A 209 -1.84 10.72 10.26
CA GLY A 209 -0.95 11.81 9.85
C GLY A 209 -0.84 12.95 10.88
N GLY A 210 -1.41 12.80 12.09
CA GLY A 210 -1.47 13.83 13.11
C GLY A 210 -2.70 14.73 13.00
N GLU A 211 -2.74 15.80 13.76
CA GLU A 211 -3.91 16.66 13.95
C GLU A 211 -4.53 17.15 12.62
N ASP A 212 -3.70 17.54 11.66
CA ASP A 212 -4.10 18.05 10.35
C ASP A 212 -3.66 17.18 9.16
N GLY A 213 -3.16 15.96 9.44
CA GLY A 213 -2.69 15.04 8.41
C GLY A 213 -1.34 15.40 7.77
N LEU A 214 -0.65 16.45 8.24
CA LEU A 214 0.57 16.97 7.60
C LEU A 214 1.85 16.72 8.40
N SER A 215 1.78 15.99 9.52
CA SER A 215 2.91 15.84 10.44
C SER A 215 4.12 15.17 9.79
N PHE A 216 3.92 14.13 9.00
CA PHE A 216 5.00 13.44 8.29
C PHE A 216 5.56 14.29 7.15
N TYR A 217 4.74 15.01 6.40
CA TYR A 217 5.21 15.89 5.32
C TYR A 217 6.11 17.00 5.85
N ARG A 218 5.78 17.62 7.00
CA ARG A 218 6.62 18.63 7.64
C ARG A 218 8.00 18.08 8.00
N ARG A 219 8.03 16.87 8.55
CA ARG A 219 9.29 16.21 8.94
C ARG A 219 10.10 15.81 7.71
N ILE A 220 9.47 15.16 6.73
CA ILE A 220 10.14 14.74 5.50
C ILE A 220 10.68 15.95 4.75
N ALA A 221 9.89 17.01 4.55
CA ALA A 221 10.32 18.23 3.86
C ALA A 221 11.54 18.87 4.53
N ARG A 222 11.58 18.91 5.88
CA ARG A 222 12.69 19.48 6.64
C ARG A 222 13.98 18.64 6.55
N GLU A 223 13.86 17.33 6.55
CA GLU A 223 14.99 16.41 6.68
C GLU A 223 15.52 15.91 5.32
N ALA A 224 14.66 15.75 4.32
CA ALA A 224 15.02 15.20 3.02
C ALA A 224 16.15 15.95 2.28
N PRO A 225 16.31 17.29 2.36
CA PRO A 225 17.43 17.96 1.69
C PRO A 225 18.81 17.47 2.14
N ALA A 226 18.96 17.06 3.41
CA ALA A 226 20.21 16.50 3.94
C ALA A 226 20.48 15.07 3.43
N HIS A 227 19.43 14.36 3.05
CA HIS A 227 19.46 12.96 2.60
C HIS A 227 19.31 12.80 1.08
N LEU A 228 19.13 13.86 0.34
CA LEU A 228 19.16 13.86 -1.13
C LEU A 228 20.50 14.32 -1.65
N LYS A 229 20.94 13.72 -2.73
CA LYS A 229 22.05 14.25 -3.54
C LYS A 229 21.60 15.53 -4.26
N GLU A 230 22.55 16.26 -4.81
CA GLU A 230 22.28 17.38 -5.72
C GLU A 230 21.43 16.88 -6.91
N ASN A 231 20.38 17.59 -7.24
CA ASN A 231 19.35 17.21 -8.23
C ASN A 231 18.55 15.92 -7.88
N GLY A 232 18.70 15.40 -6.67
CA GLY A 232 17.92 14.26 -6.19
C GLY A 232 16.42 14.58 -6.13
N VAL A 233 15.59 13.56 -6.21
CA VAL A 233 14.13 13.71 -6.35
C VAL A 233 13.42 13.14 -5.13
N LEU A 234 12.47 13.90 -4.58
CA LEU A 234 11.52 13.47 -3.57
C LEU A 234 10.16 13.27 -4.21
N LEU A 235 9.56 12.10 -4.00
CA LEU A 235 8.19 11.79 -4.41
C LEU A 235 7.38 11.35 -3.19
N MET A 236 6.22 11.95 -2.99
CA MET A 236 5.33 11.58 -1.87
C MET A 236 3.90 11.39 -2.34
N GLU A 237 3.24 10.31 -1.88
CA GLU A 237 1.80 10.21 -1.97
C GLU A 237 1.16 11.22 -1.03
N ILE A 238 0.02 11.79 -1.43
CA ILE A 238 -0.73 12.79 -0.67
C ILE A 238 -2.23 12.48 -0.65
N GLY A 239 -2.92 12.95 0.36
CA GLY A 239 -4.38 13.09 0.32
C GLY A 239 -4.82 14.05 -0.79
N CYS A 240 -5.96 13.79 -1.41
CA CYS A 240 -6.41 14.51 -2.62
C CYS A 240 -6.67 16.01 -2.43
N ASP A 241 -6.74 16.48 -1.21
CA ASP A 241 -6.95 17.87 -0.80
C ASP A 241 -5.72 18.53 -0.15
N GLN A 242 -4.60 17.79 -0.04
CA GLN A 242 -3.40 18.25 0.66
C GLN A 242 -2.33 18.87 -0.26
N ALA A 243 -2.52 18.84 -1.59
CA ALA A 243 -1.49 19.21 -2.55
C ALA A 243 -0.88 20.59 -2.27
N GLN A 244 -1.70 21.64 -2.08
CA GLN A 244 -1.18 22.98 -1.86
C GLN A 244 -0.38 23.10 -0.57
N ALA A 245 -0.88 22.52 0.53
CA ALA A 245 -0.19 22.55 1.81
C ALA A 245 1.18 21.85 1.74
N VAL A 246 1.26 20.71 1.03
CA VAL A 246 2.53 19.98 0.86
C VAL A 246 3.50 20.75 -0.04
N LEU A 247 3.00 21.40 -1.11
CA LEU A 247 3.83 22.27 -1.99
C LEU A 247 4.43 23.43 -1.20
N ASP A 248 3.65 24.07 -0.33
CA ASP A 248 4.12 25.18 0.51
C ASP A 248 5.23 24.72 1.45
N LEU A 249 5.06 23.57 2.12
CA LEU A 249 6.10 22.96 2.97
C LEU A 249 7.40 22.67 2.22
N LEU A 250 7.31 22.15 0.99
CA LEU A 250 8.49 21.85 0.17
C LEU A 250 9.16 23.12 -0.35
N THR A 251 8.38 24.16 -0.69
CA THR A 251 8.90 25.47 -1.08
C THR A 251 9.69 26.10 0.06
N ASP A 252 9.14 26.09 1.28
CA ASP A 252 9.78 26.63 2.48
C ASP A 252 11.06 25.87 2.84
N ALA A 253 11.10 24.58 2.51
CA ALA A 253 12.30 23.73 2.70
C ALA A 253 13.36 23.90 1.57
N GLY A 254 13.10 24.73 0.57
CA GLY A 254 14.06 25.05 -0.50
C GLY A 254 14.02 24.11 -1.71
N PHE A 255 13.03 23.24 -1.82
CA PHE A 255 12.86 22.41 -3.01
C PHE A 255 12.41 23.22 -4.23
N SER A 256 12.73 22.71 -5.41
CA SER A 256 12.36 23.30 -6.69
C SER A 256 11.69 22.26 -7.60
N GLY A 257 11.28 22.69 -8.81
CA GLY A 257 10.69 21.77 -9.80
C GLY A 257 9.44 21.05 -9.30
N LEU A 258 8.67 21.70 -8.43
CA LEU A 258 7.48 21.16 -7.78
C LEU A 258 6.41 20.78 -8.81
N GLN A 259 5.86 19.59 -8.70
CA GLN A 259 4.79 19.11 -9.57
C GLN A 259 3.77 18.33 -8.74
N VAL A 260 2.50 18.41 -9.16
CA VAL A 260 1.43 17.54 -8.63
C VAL A 260 0.96 16.63 -9.76
N VAL A 261 0.92 15.34 -9.47
CA VAL A 261 0.43 14.32 -10.41
C VAL A 261 -0.88 13.77 -9.89
N ARG A 262 -1.84 13.59 -10.80
CA ARG A 262 -3.16 13.04 -10.51
C ARG A 262 -3.21 11.55 -10.75
N ASP A 263 -4.03 10.88 -9.94
CA ASP A 263 -4.37 9.49 -10.13
C ASP A 263 -5.32 9.28 -11.34
N THR A 264 -5.64 8.03 -11.64
CA THR A 264 -6.55 7.66 -12.74
C THR A 264 -7.98 8.17 -12.56
N ALA A 265 -8.37 8.54 -11.34
CA ALA A 265 -9.65 9.18 -11.03
C ALA A 265 -9.61 10.73 -11.17
N GLY A 266 -8.46 11.29 -11.53
CA GLY A 266 -8.25 12.73 -11.71
C GLY A 266 -8.04 13.50 -10.42
N ARG A 267 -7.77 12.84 -9.29
CA ARG A 267 -7.50 13.45 -7.98
C ARG A 267 -6.01 13.66 -7.80
N ASP A 268 -5.62 14.76 -7.16
CA ASP A 268 -4.23 14.99 -6.80
C ASP A 268 -3.73 13.84 -5.92
N ARG A 269 -2.58 13.23 -6.27
CA ARG A 269 -2.12 12.01 -5.61
C ARG A 269 -0.64 11.99 -5.28
N VAL A 270 0.20 12.55 -6.12
CA VAL A 270 1.66 12.53 -5.92
C VAL A 270 2.22 13.93 -6.04
N VAL A 271 3.07 14.31 -5.10
CA VAL A 271 3.91 15.50 -5.20
C VAL A 271 5.34 15.06 -5.52
N ILE A 272 5.94 15.74 -6.49
CA ILE A 272 7.33 15.56 -6.92
C ILE A 272 8.08 16.86 -6.65
N ALA A 273 9.29 16.77 -6.09
CA ALA A 273 10.16 17.89 -5.79
C ALA A 273 11.62 17.55 -6.06
N ARG A 274 12.44 18.54 -6.42
CA ARG A 274 13.87 18.38 -6.68
C ARG A 274 14.71 19.14 -5.67
N ASN A 275 15.74 18.47 -5.16
CA ASN A 275 16.75 19.07 -4.31
C ASN A 275 17.76 19.85 -5.19
N HIS A 276 18.23 20.98 -4.69
CA HIS A 276 19.28 21.80 -5.36
C HIS A 276 20.69 21.37 -4.96
#